data_d9e78d31c24f043fc5b4276568f1ce96
#
_entry.id   d9e78d31c24f043fc5b4276568f1ce96
#
_cell.length_a   1.000
_cell.length_b   1.000
_cell.length_c   1.000
_cell.angle_alpha   90.00
_cell.angle_beta   90.00
_cell.angle_gamma   90.00
#
_symmetry.space_group_name_H-M   'P 1'
#
loop_
_entity.id
_entity.type
_entity.pdbx_description
1 polymer ?
#
loop_
_entity_poly.entity_id
_entity_poly.type
_entity_poly.pdbx_seq_one_letter_code
_entity_poly.pdbx_strand_id
1 'polypeptide(L)'
;PARLDSEAGVDSIVETEKEQGMLGLLFSGQGAQYVGMGRALQDASQAARGLFARADEVLGYSLSSICWEGPESELVRTEHCQPGIYVVSLAAWAALCERCPSLDAPGVVAAAAGLSLGEYSALAAAGGFTFEDGLRLVHTRGRLMQEACSASDGAMASVLGMEVEALSPLCSEHGVGIANLNCPGQVVVSGERSRVDRLVEALKAQGIRVIPLQVAGAYHSPLMAPAAEQLGDALERTPMQAELRFPVFANVNAQAHSGPEEIRDLLKAQVVGSVRWEESMRAMLALGVTTFVELGPGKELTGLMR
;
A
#
# COMPACT_ATOMS: atom_id res chain seq x y z
N PRO A 1 -67.29 -6.98 -7.47
CA PRO A 1 -66.30 -7.58 -6.66
C PRO A 1 -65.11 -8.00 -7.55
N ALA A 2 -64.14 -7.11 -7.58
CA ALA A 2 -62.89 -7.37 -8.31
C ALA A 2 -61.93 -8.12 -7.39
N ARG A 3 -61.43 -9.25 -7.86
CA ARG A 3 -60.29 -9.95 -7.24
C ARG A 3 -59.01 -9.16 -7.53
N LEU A 4 -58.27 -8.85 -6.52
CA LEU A 4 -56.91 -8.35 -6.58
C LEU A 4 -55.98 -9.51 -6.73
N ASP A 5 -55.34 -9.68 -7.88
CA ASP A 5 -54.22 -10.58 -8.09
C ASP A 5 -52.97 -9.96 -7.45
N SER A 6 -52.51 -10.53 -6.35
CA SER A 6 -51.32 -10.14 -5.59
C SER A 6 -50.23 -11.22 -5.73
N GLU A 7 -49.58 -11.32 -6.89
CA GLU A 7 -48.39 -12.16 -7.07
C GLU A 7 -47.25 -11.48 -7.87
N ALA A 8 -47.39 -10.23 -8.28
CA ALA A 8 -46.38 -9.56 -9.10
C ALA A 8 -45.37 -8.70 -8.31
N GLY A 9 -45.39 -8.77 -6.96
CA GLY A 9 -44.59 -7.84 -6.12
C GLY A 9 -43.37 -8.45 -5.42
N VAL A 10 -43.16 -9.75 -5.49
CA VAL A 10 -42.09 -10.40 -4.70
C VAL A 10 -40.86 -10.72 -5.57
N ASP A 11 -41.05 -10.99 -6.87
CA ASP A 11 -39.93 -11.30 -7.76
C ASP A 11 -39.05 -10.10 -8.15
N SER A 12 -39.57 -8.87 -8.04
CA SER A 12 -38.79 -7.67 -8.36
C SER A 12 -37.82 -7.22 -7.23
N ILE A 13 -37.97 -7.77 -6.01
CA ILE A 13 -37.10 -7.43 -4.88
C ILE A 13 -35.87 -8.36 -4.84
N VAL A 14 -35.96 -9.55 -5.41
CA VAL A 14 -34.84 -10.53 -5.44
C VAL A 14 -33.85 -10.22 -6.57
N GLU A 15 -34.23 -9.49 -7.62
CA GLU A 15 -33.32 -9.09 -8.69
C GLU A 15 -32.45 -7.87 -8.35
N THR A 16 -32.81 -7.05 -7.34
CA THR A 16 -32.02 -5.88 -6.93
C THR A 16 -30.82 -6.22 -6.01
N GLU A 17 -30.70 -7.43 -5.50
CA GLU A 17 -29.53 -7.84 -4.70
C GLU A 17 -28.30 -8.27 -5.52
N LYS A 18 -28.41 -8.40 -6.84
CA LYS A 18 -27.33 -8.85 -7.73
C LYS A 18 -26.47 -7.71 -8.32
N GLU A 19 -26.79 -6.44 -8.07
CA GLU A 19 -26.04 -5.29 -8.59
C GLU A 19 -25.24 -4.49 -7.51
N GLN A 20 -25.14 -4.98 -6.29
CA GLN A 20 -24.19 -4.36 -5.36
C GLN A 20 -22.78 -4.81 -5.73
N GLY A 21 -22.08 -3.93 -6.49
CA GLY A 21 -20.71 -4.19 -6.92
C GLY A 21 -19.79 -4.49 -5.72
N MET A 22 -18.94 -5.50 -5.87
CA MET A 22 -18.02 -5.91 -4.83
C MET A 22 -16.97 -4.82 -4.58
N LEU A 23 -16.78 -4.43 -3.31
CA LEU A 23 -15.89 -3.34 -2.90
C LEU A 23 -14.48 -3.83 -2.65
N GLY A 24 -13.49 -3.21 -3.30
CA GLY A 24 -12.07 -3.36 -3.02
C GLY A 24 -11.49 -2.12 -2.36
N LEU A 25 -10.63 -2.30 -1.36
CA LEU A 25 -9.92 -1.21 -0.70
C LEU A 25 -8.47 -1.17 -1.18
N LEU A 26 -7.98 0.02 -1.53
CA LEU A 26 -6.60 0.27 -1.94
C LEU A 26 -5.95 1.23 -0.95
N PHE A 27 -4.77 0.87 -0.44
CA PHE A 27 -4.05 1.66 0.55
C PHE A 27 -2.77 2.26 -0.04
N SER A 28 -2.64 3.58 0.08
CA SER A 28 -1.52 4.35 -0.48
C SER A 28 -0.17 3.89 0.08
N GLY A 29 0.85 3.95 -0.77
CA GLY A 29 2.25 3.72 -0.42
C GLY A 29 3.06 5.00 -0.28
N GLN A 30 4.36 4.84 -0.02
CA GLN A 30 5.32 5.94 0.03
C GLN A 30 5.40 6.65 -1.33
N GLY A 31 5.48 7.98 -1.31
CA GLY A 31 5.37 8.86 -2.48
C GLY A 31 4.06 9.65 -2.52
N ALA A 32 3.03 9.18 -1.80
CA ALA A 32 1.73 9.83 -1.75
C ALA A 32 1.63 10.94 -0.67
N GLN A 33 2.63 11.07 0.22
CA GLN A 33 2.62 12.04 1.32
C GLN A 33 2.72 13.49 0.83
N TYR A 34 2.09 14.39 1.57
CA TYR A 34 2.21 15.85 1.40
C TYR A 34 1.92 16.56 2.72
N VAL A 35 2.52 17.73 2.91
CA VAL A 35 2.25 18.55 4.11
C VAL A 35 0.79 19.01 4.10
N GLY A 36 0.08 18.76 5.19
CA GLY A 36 -1.37 18.99 5.33
C GLY A 36 -2.19 17.70 5.23
N MET A 37 -1.59 16.56 4.89
CA MET A 37 -2.31 15.28 4.77
C MET A 37 -3.00 14.89 6.09
N GLY A 38 -4.25 14.40 5.99
CA GLY A 38 -5.03 13.93 7.13
C GLY A 38 -5.68 15.03 7.97
N ARG A 39 -5.34 16.32 7.81
CA ARG A 39 -5.91 17.43 8.61
C ARG A 39 -7.44 17.50 8.46
N ALA A 40 -7.94 17.45 7.24
CA ALA A 40 -9.39 17.49 6.98
C ALA A 40 -10.11 16.26 7.58
N LEU A 41 -9.48 15.08 7.61
CA LEU A 41 -10.04 13.89 8.25
C LEU A 41 -10.16 14.08 9.75
N GLN A 42 -9.10 14.55 10.40
CA GLN A 42 -9.08 14.84 11.84
C GLN A 42 -10.15 15.86 12.23
N ASP A 43 -10.39 16.89 11.40
CA ASP A 43 -11.41 17.91 11.68
C ASP A 43 -12.84 17.35 11.50
N ALA A 44 -13.05 16.44 10.54
CA ALA A 44 -14.38 15.94 10.13
C ALA A 44 -14.84 14.65 10.84
N SER A 45 -13.95 13.89 11.51
CA SER A 45 -14.25 12.57 12.08
C SER A 45 -13.66 12.44 13.48
N GLN A 46 -14.50 11.99 14.44
CA GLN A 46 -14.04 11.71 15.81
C GLN A 46 -13.13 10.48 15.83
N ALA A 47 -13.45 9.46 15.04
CA ALA A 47 -12.64 8.25 14.92
C ALA A 47 -11.25 8.56 14.36
N ALA A 48 -11.17 9.37 13.30
CA ALA A 48 -9.89 9.81 12.73
C ALA A 48 -9.07 10.62 13.74
N ARG A 49 -9.68 11.57 14.45
CA ARG A 49 -9.04 12.36 15.51
C ARG A 49 -8.43 11.48 16.59
N GLY A 50 -9.16 10.44 17.02
CA GLY A 50 -8.67 9.47 17.99
C GLY A 50 -7.42 8.72 17.52
N LEU A 51 -7.34 8.36 16.25
CA LEU A 51 -6.17 7.66 15.70
C LEU A 51 -4.92 8.55 15.64
N PHE A 52 -5.05 9.83 15.28
CA PHE A 52 -3.91 10.76 15.31
C PHE A 52 -3.39 10.97 16.74
N ALA A 53 -4.27 11.16 17.72
CA ALA A 53 -3.88 11.31 19.11
C ALA A 53 -3.16 10.06 19.64
N ARG A 54 -3.69 8.86 19.36
CA ARG A 54 -3.06 7.58 19.72
C ARG A 54 -1.72 7.38 19.03
N ALA A 55 -1.58 7.83 17.77
CA ALA A 55 -0.32 7.74 17.05
C ALA A 55 0.78 8.56 17.73
N ASP A 56 0.49 9.79 18.11
CA ASP A 56 1.44 10.66 18.82
C ASP A 56 1.83 10.06 20.18
N GLU A 57 0.86 9.49 20.91
CA GLU A 57 1.10 8.80 22.18
C GLU A 57 2.00 7.56 22.00
N VAL A 58 1.70 6.69 21.04
CA VAL A 58 2.44 5.45 20.78
C VAL A 58 3.87 5.71 20.35
N LEU A 59 4.08 6.74 19.54
CA LEU A 59 5.41 7.08 18.99
C LEU A 59 6.23 7.96 19.96
N GLY A 60 5.59 8.66 20.90
CA GLY A 60 6.25 9.55 21.84
C GLY A 60 6.71 10.88 21.24
N TYR A 61 6.23 11.21 20.03
CA TYR A 61 6.43 12.50 19.37
C TYR A 61 5.21 12.87 18.53
N SER A 62 5.07 14.16 18.15
CA SER A 62 3.92 14.63 17.38
C SER A 62 4.08 14.31 15.88
N LEU A 63 3.75 13.09 15.47
CA LEU A 63 3.65 12.71 14.07
C LEU A 63 2.57 13.52 13.36
N SER A 64 1.48 13.83 14.06
CA SER A 64 0.38 14.64 13.54
C SER A 64 0.87 16.02 13.09
N SER A 65 1.69 16.73 13.89
CA SER A 65 2.28 18.02 13.50
C SER A 65 3.19 17.89 12.28
N ILE A 66 3.99 16.84 12.17
CA ILE A 66 4.82 16.60 10.99
C ILE A 66 3.95 16.41 9.74
N CYS A 67 2.86 15.65 9.84
CA CYS A 67 1.92 15.45 8.74
C CYS A 67 1.20 16.75 8.32
N TRP A 68 0.80 17.60 9.27
CA TRP A 68 -0.04 18.77 9.02
C TRP A 68 0.74 20.04 8.70
N GLU A 69 1.88 20.22 9.36
CA GLU A 69 2.63 21.48 9.36
C GLU A 69 4.03 21.33 8.74
N GLY A 70 4.51 20.09 8.59
CA GLY A 70 5.83 19.78 8.07
C GLY A 70 6.95 20.05 9.08
N PRO A 71 8.15 20.46 8.63
CA PRO A 71 8.47 20.79 7.24
C PRO A 71 8.49 19.56 6.32
N GLU A 72 8.40 19.79 5.00
CA GLU A 72 8.43 18.69 4.00
C GLU A 72 9.70 17.84 4.14
N SER A 73 10.83 18.44 4.46
CA SER A 73 12.11 17.74 4.69
C SER A 73 12.04 16.69 5.82
N GLU A 74 11.19 16.90 6.83
CA GLU A 74 10.95 15.91 7.89
C GLU A 74 9.95 14.86 7.43
N LEU A 75 8.88 15.28 6.73
CA LEU A 75 7.84 14.36 6.29
C LEU A 75 8.34 13.36 5.22
N VAL A 76 9.30 13.72 4.38
CA VAL A 76 9.85 12.81 3.36
C VAL A 76 10.82 11.78 3.93
N ARG A 77 11.33 11.94 5.16
CA ARG A 77 12.14 10.93 5.82
C ARG A 77 11.30 9.67 6.02
N THR A 78 11.85 8.54 5.60
CA THR A 78 11.11 7.25 5.59
C THR A 78 10.56 6.87 6.97
N GLU A 79 11.27 7.23 8.04
CA GLU A 79 10.86 7.01 9.43
C GLU A 79 9.64 7.84 9.88
N HIS A 80 9.34 8.96 9.24
CA HIS A 80 8.14 9.77 9.48
C HIS A 80 7.07 9.53 8.39
N CYS A 81 7.51 9.38 7.15
CA CYS A 81 6.65 9.19 6.00
C CYS A 81 5.78 7.93 6.13
N GLN A 82 6.40 6.79 6.45
CA GLN A 82 5.67 5.53 6.53
C GLN A 82 4.61 5.52 7.63
N PRO A 83 4.91 5.86 8.90
CA PRO A 83 3.86 5.96 9.92
C PRO A 83 2.84 7.04 9.61
N GLY A 84 3.24 8.17 8.99
CA GLY A 84 2.31 9.22 8.58
C GLY A 84 1.27 8.74 7.58
N ILE A 85 1.69 8.04 6.51
CA ILE A 85 0.77 7.47 5.52
C ILE A 85 -0.11 6.38 6.17
N TYR A 86 0.45 5.52 7.01
CA TYR A 86 -0.30 4.50 7.74
C TYR A 86 -1.44 5.10 8.57
N VAL A 87 -1.14 6.13 9.37
CA VAL A 87 -2.15 6.81 10.21
C VAL A 87 -3.21 7.47 9.36
N VAL A 88 -2.84 8.21 8.30
CA VAL A 88 -3.80 8.86 7.40
C VAL A 88 -4.70 7.82 6.70
N SER A 89 -4.13 6.71 6.27
CA SER A 89 -4.87 5.62 5.60
C SER A 89 -5.91 5.00 6.53
N LEU A 90 -5.53 4.68 7.77
CA LEU A 90 -6.45 4.11 8.75
C LEU A 90 -7.44 5.14 9.30
N ALA A 91 -7.05 6.42 9.39
CA ALA A 91 -7.96 7.51 9.73
C ALA A 91 -9.03 7.69 8.63
N ALA A 92 -8.65 7.55 7.35
CA ALA A 92 -9.62 7.58 6.24
C ALA A 92 -10.59 6.40 6.32
N TRP A 93 -10.09 5.19 6.58
CA TRP A 93 -10.94 4.01 6.78
C TRP A 93 -11.89 4.17 7.97
N ALA A 94 -11.38 4.60 9.13
CA ALA A 94 -12.20 4.82 10.32
C ALA A 94 -13.28 5.89 10.11
N ALA A 95 -12.94 7.00 9.43
CA ALA A 95 -13.90 8.06 9.10
C ALA A 95 -14.98 7.56 8.12
N LEU A 96 -14.62 6.69 7.19
CA LEU A 96 -15.55 6.08 6.26
C LEU A 96 -16.52 5.14 6.99
N CYS A 97 -16.01 4.27 7.88
CA CYS A 97 -16.84 3.39 8.71
C CYS A 97 -17.72 4.17 9.71
N GLU A 98 -17.24 5.29 10.26
CA GLU A 98 -18.04 6.16 11.13
C GLU A 98 -19.28 6.72 10.38
N ARG A 99 -19.14 7.06 9.10
CA ARG A 99 -20.24 7.57 8.26
C ARG A 99 -21.12 6.47 7.67
N CYS A 100 -20.55 5.33 7.37
CA CYS A 100 -21.19 4.18 6.75
C CYS A 100 -20.87 2.91 7.52
N PRO A 101 -21.50 2.68 8.70
CA PRO A 101 -21.19 1.53 9.57
C PRO A 101 -21.37 0.17 8.90
N SER A 102 -22.19 0.07 7.85
CA SER A 102 -22.38 -1.16 7.08
C SER A 102 -21.11 -1.63 6.37
N LEU A 103 -20.15 -0.74 6.10
CA LEU A 103 -18.88 -1.11 5.46
C LEU A 103 -18.00 -2.01 6.34
N ASP A 104 -18.19 -1.97 7.65
CA ASP A 104 -17.47 -2.84 8.60
C ASP A 104 -18.13 -4.23 8.77
N ALA A 105 -19.28 -4.46 8.11
CA ALA A 105 -19.97 -5.74 8.15
C ALA A 105 -19.24 -6.80 7.32
N PRO A 106 -19.25 -8.08 7.77
CA PRO A 106 -18.65 -9.18 7.03
C PRO A 106 -19.19 -9.28 5.61
N GLY A 107 -18.29 -9.47 4.63
CA GLY A 107 -18.65 -9.69 3.22
C GLY A 107 -18.91 -8.42 2.41
N VAL A 108 -18.93 -7.22 3.00
CA VAL A 108 -19.09 -5.96 2.27
C VAL A 108 -17.80 -5.59 1.54
N VAL A 109 -16.66 -5.69 2.20
CA VAL A 109 -15.34 -5.56 1.57
C VAL A 109 -14.94 -6.92 1.03
N ALA A 110 -14.79 -7.02 -0.29
CA ALA A 110 -14.43 -8.26 -0.97
C ALA A 110 -12.94 -8.58 -0.87
N ALA A 111 -12.09 -7.55 -0.92
CA ALA A 111 -10.64 -7.68 -0.83
C ALA A 111 -9.99 -6.32 -0.57
N ALA A 112 -8.74 -6.35 -0.11
CA ALA A 112 -7.91 -5.17 0.00
C ALA A 112 -6.50 -5.43 -0.53
N ALA A 113 -5.83 -4.37 -0.97
CA ALA A 113 -4.40 -4.36 -1.31
C ALA A 113 -3.80 -3.01 -0.91
N GLY A 114 -2.50 -2.98 -0.73
CA GLY A 114 -1.77 -1.74 -0.46
C GLY A 114 -0.40 -1.76 -1.11
N LEU A 115 0.02 -0.62 -1.66
CA LEU A 115 1.31 -0.52 -2.35
C LEU A 115 2.44 -0.43 -1.32
N SER A 116 3.33 -1.44 -1.26
CA SER A 116 4.47 -1.48 -0.33
C SER A 116 4.04 -1.23 1.12
N LEU A 117 4.27 -0.02 1.66
CA LEU A 117 3.78 0.36 2.99
C LEU A 117 2.26 0.14 3.14
N GLY A 118 1.50 0.41 2.09
CA GLY A 118 0.04 0.26 2.11
C GLY A 118 -0.44 -1.16 2.45
N GLU A 119 0.37 -2.19 2.21
CA GLU A 119 0.04 -3.57 2.61
C GLU A 119 -0.13 -3.69 4.14
N TYR A 120 0.70 -2.99 4.91
CA TYR A 120 0.55 -2.91 6.38
C TYR A 120 -0.76 -2.20 6.78
N SER A 121 -1.14 -1.14 6.07
CA SER A 121 -2.42 -0.46 6.31
C SER A 121 -3.61 -1.36 5.95
N ALA A 122 -3.52 -2.12 4.86
CA ALA A 122 -4.54 -3.09 4.46
C ALA A 122 -4.70 -4.21 5.50
N LEU A 123 -3.59 -4.77 5.99
CA LEU A 123 -3.59 -5.79 7.05
C LEU A 123 -4.18 -5.27 8.36
N ALA A 124 -3.84 -4.05 8.79
CA ALA A 124 -4.43 -3.44 9.97
C ALA A 124 -5.93 -3.17 9.80
N ALA A 125 -6.35 -2.67 8.62
CA ALA A 125 -7.76 -2.47 8.29
C ALA A 125 -8.53 -3.79 8.27
N ALA A 126 -7.91 -4.89 7.86
CA ALA A 126 -8.48 -6.23 7.92
C ALA A 126 -8.43 -6.88 9.33
N GLY A 127 -7.81 -6.23 10.31
CA GLY A 127 -7.70 -6.73 11.68
C GLY A 127 -6.56 -7.71 11.91
N GLY A 128 -5.59 -7.80 10.99
CA GLY A 128 -4.43 -8.68 11.11
C GLY A 128 -3.54 -8.35 12.33
N PHE A 129 -3.49 -7.09 12.73
CA PHE A 129 -2.87 -6.61 13.97
C PHE A 129 -3.57 -5.33 14.45
N THR A 130 -3.31 -4.93 15.70
CA THR A 130 -3.87 -3.68 16.24
C THR A 130 -3.28 -2.46 15.53
N PHE A 131 -3.99 -1.33 15.62
CA PHE A 131 -3.47 -0.06 15.10
C PHE A 131 -2.09 0.27 15.68
N GLU A 132 -1.92 0.10 16.99
CA GLU A 132 -0.69 0.40 17.71
C GLU A 132 0.46 -0.53 17.32
N ASP A 133 0.20 -1.83 17.19
CA ASP A 133 1.22 -2.80 16.81
C ASP A 133 1.67 -2.56 15.36
N GLY A 134 0.72 -2.33 14.46
CA GLY A 134 1.02 -1.94 13.09
C GLY A 134 1.79 -0.63 12.98
N LEU A 135 1.43 0.38 13.81
CA LEU A 135 2.13 1.66 13.84
C LEU A 135 3.60 1.52 14.29
N ARG A 136 3.84 0.72 15.37
CA ARG A 136 5.21 0.43 15.82
C ARG A 136 6.00 -0.32 14.74
N LEU A 137 5.34 -1.23 14.04
CA LEU A 137 5.95 -2.03 12.99
C LEU A 137 6.35 -1.16 11.80
N VAL A 138 5.46 -0.29 11.30
CA VAL A 138 5.77 0.59 10.16
C VAL A 138 6.78 1.68 10.53
N HIS A 139 6.77 2.16 11.77
CA HIS A 139 7.81 3.08 12.28
C HIS A 139 9.17 2.39 12.29
N THR A 140 9.25 1.14 12.79
CA THR A 140 10.47 0.33 12.76
C THR A 140 10.93 0.09 11.33
N ARG A 141 10.02 -0.29 10.42
CA ARG A 141 10.30 -0.48 8.99
C ARG A 141 10.87 0.80 8.37
N GLY A 142 10.23 1.94 8.62
CA GLY A 142 10.67 3.24 8.10
C GLY A 142 12.07 3.61 8.53
N ARG A 143 12.39 3.42 9.82
CA ARG A 143 13.72 3.67 10.39
C ARG A 143 14.78 2.73 9.79
N LEU A 144 14.52 1.43 9.75
CA LEU A 144 15.45 0.44 9.20
C LEU A 144 15.74 0.67 7.71
N MET A 145 14.71 1.00 6.94
CA MET A 145 14.88 1.33 5.52
C MET A 145 15.64 2.65 5.33
N GLN A 146 15.43 3.65 6.21
CA GLN A 146 16.21 4.89 6.20
C GLN A 146 17.70 4.64 6.48
N GLU A 147 18.00 3.78 7.46
CA GLU A 147 19.37 3.37 7.79
C GLU A 147 20.04 2.65 6.60
N ALA A 148 19.33 1.72 5.95
CA ALA A 148 19.83 1.02 4.76
C ALA A 148 20.07 1.99 3.58
N CYS A 149 19.20 3.00 3.38
CA CYS A 149 19.42 4.04 2.39
C CYS A 149 20.67 4.86 2.69
N SER A 150 20.89 5.20 3.96
CA SER A 150 22.06 5.99 4.38
C SER A 150 23.39 5.22 4.25
N ALA A 151 23.31 3.88 4.32
CA ALA A 151 24.47 2.99 4.21
C ALA A 151 24.84 2.60 2.75
N SER A 152 24.00 2.97 1.77
CA SER A 152 24.18 2.59 0.36
C SER A 152 23.87 3.77 -0.57
N ASP A 153 24.52 3.81 -1.74
CA ASP A 153 24.15 4.74 -2.81
C ASP A 153 23.18 4.08 -3.78
N GLY A 154 21.91 4.11 -3.40
CA GLY A 154 20.82 3.52 -4.17
C GLY A 154 20.07 4.54 -5.03
N ALA A 155 19.42 4.04 -6.10
CA ALA A 155 18.54 4.83 -6.95
C ALA A 155 17.37 3.99 -7.48
N MET A 156 16.31 4.69 -7.90
CA MET A 156 15.15 4.09 -8.56
C MET A 156 14.75 4.93 -9.78
N ALA A 157 14.18 4.28 -10.78
CA ALA A 157 13.65 4.96 -11.96
C ALA A 157 12.38 4.25 -12.46
N SER A 158 11.40 5.03 -12.92
CA SER A 158 10.20 4.51 -13.57
C SER A 158 10.42 4.43 -15.08
N VAL A 159 10.28 3.25 -15.65
CA VAL A 159 10.35 2.95 -17.08
C VAL A 159 8.93 2.92 -17.62
N LEU A 160 8.66 3.69 -18.69
CA LEU A 160 7.33 3.85 -19.25
C LEU A 160 7.30 3.35 -20.70
N GLY A 161 6.24 2.63 -21.05
CA GLY A 161 5.99 2.12 -22.39
C GLY A 161 6.84 0.91 -22.78
N MET A 162 7.36 0.16 -21.78
CA MET A 162 8.08 -1.09 -22.01
C MET A 162 7.50 -2.18 -21.08
N GLU A 163 7.22 -3.34 -21.65
CA GLU A 163 6.73 -4.49 -20.91
C GLU A 163 7.88 -5.17 -20.14
N VAL A 164 7.52 -5.86 -19.04
CA VAL A 164 8.51 -6.45 -18.12
C VAL A 164 9.39 -7.51 -18.80
N GLU A 165 8.84 -8.28 -19.75
CA GLU A 165 9.55 -9.32 -20.49
C GLU A 165 10.70 -8.76 -21.32
N ALA A 166 10.51 -7.56 -21.89
CA ALA A 166 11.54 -6.86 -22.66
C ALA A 166 12.55 -6.12 -21.77
N LEU A 167 12.10 -5.63 -20.60
CA LEU A 167 12.94 -4.89 -19.65
C LEU A 167 13.84 -5.80 -18.80
N SER A 168 13.34 -6.98 -18.41
CA SER A 168 14.02 -7.89 -17.48
C SER A 168 15.43 -8.33 -17.93
N PRO A 169 15.68 -8.68 -19.21
CA PRO A 169 17.03 -8.97 -19.68
C PRO A 169 17.99 -7.79 -19.54
N LEU A 170 17.53 -6.57 -19.83
CA LEU A 170 18.34 -5.35 -19.68
C LEU A 170 18.65 -5.05 -18.22
N CYS A 171 17.67 -5.23 -17.32
CA CYS A 171 17.90 -5.13 -15.89
C CYS A 171 18.97 -6.11 -15.41
N SER A 172 18.91 -7.35 -15.86
CA SER A 172 19.87 -8.41 -15.52
C SER A 172 21.28 -8.07 -16.03
N GLU A 173 21.42 -7.60 -17.27
CA GLU A 173 22.68 -7.18 -17.87
C GLU A 173 23.35 -6.05 -17.08
N HIS A 174 22.57 -5.09 -16.60
CA HIS A 174 23.05 -3.95 -15.82
C HIS A 174 23.15 -4.25 -14.31
N GLY A 175 22.68 -5.40 -13.84
CA GLY A 175 22.65 -5.76 -12.41
C GLY A 175 21.71 -4.88 -11.60
N VAL A 176 20.56 -4.51 -12.19
CA VAL A 176 19.49 -3.71 -11.59
C VAL A 176 18.27 -4.61 -11.35
N GLY A 177 17.56 -4.42 -10.24
CA GLY A 177 16.34 -5.15 -9.91
C GLY A 177 15.08 -4.45 -10.42
N ILE A 178 13.99 -5.24 -10.57
CA ILE A 178 12.64 -4.72 -10.76
C ILE A 178 12.02 -4.53 -9.39
N ALA A 179 11.67 -3.30 -9.05
CA ALA A 179 11.07 -2.94 -7.77
C ALA A 179 9.55 -2.99 -7.78
N ASN A 180 8.90 -2.47 -8.85
CA ASN A 180 7.45 -2.46 -8.95
C ASN A 180 7.00 -2.81 -10.36
N LEU A 181 5.98 -3.64 -10.44
CA LEU A 181 5.14 -3.89 -11.61
C LEU A 181 3.82 -3.16 -11.37
N ASN A 182 3.73 -1.88 -11.77
CA ASN A 182 2.65 -0.99 -11.36
C ASN A 182 1.38 -1.17 -12.21
N CYS A 183 1.52 -1.15 -13.52
CA CYS A 183 0.45 -1.37 -14.49
C CYS A 183 1.10 -1.69 -15.85
N PRO A 184 0.35 -2.12 -16.88
CA PRO A 184 0.90 -2.39 -18.19
C PRO A 184 1.75 -1.23 -18.70
N GLY A 185 2.99 -1.53 -19.07
CA GLY A 185 3.94 -0.52 -19.55
C GLY A 185 4.48 0.45 -18.51
N GLN A 186 4.28 0.21 -17.20
CA GLN A 186 4.91 1.01 -16.15
C GLN A 186 5.61 0.12 -15.11
N VAL A 187 6.92 0.06 -15.19
CA VAL A 187 7.79 -0.72 -14.33
C VAL A 187 8.77 0.19 -13.62
N VAL A 188 9.00 -0.03 -12.32
CA VAL A 188 10.02 0.67 -11.55
C VAL A 188 11.22 -0.23 -11.35
N VAL A 189 12.40 0.29 -11.64
CA VAL A 189 13.68 -0.40 -11.42
C VAL A 189 14.41 0.21 -10.22
N SER A 190 15.21 -0.62 -9.54
CA SER A 190 15.89 -0.25 -8.30
C SER A 190 17.24 -0.96 -8.17
N GLY A 191 18.23 -0.25 -7.65
CA GLY A 191 19.56 -0.81 -7.44
C GLY A 191 20.62 0.23 -7.10
N GLU A 192 21.88 -0.17 -7.18
CA GLU A 192 23.02 0.74 -7.04
C GLU A 192 22.92 1.88 -8.07
N ARG A 193 23.10 3.13 -7.62
CA ARG A 193 22.94 4.34 -8.45
C ARG A 193 23.68 4.24 -9.76
N SER A 194 24.96 3.90 -9.72
CA SER A 194 25.81 3.80 -10.91
C SER A 194 25.29 2.79 -11.95
N ARG A 195 24.61 1.73 -11.48
CA ARG A 195 24.01 0.71 -12.37
C ARG A 195 22.69 1.17 -12.93
N VAL A 196 21.84 1.79 -12.08
CA VAL A 196 20.57 2.37 -12.52
C VAL A 196 20.80 3.47 -13.55
N ASP A 197 21.79 4.36 -13.33
CA ASP A 197 22.10 5.45 -14.26
C ASP A 197 22.53 4.90 -15.62
N ARG A 198 23.39 3.85 -15.68
CA ARG A 198 23.75 3.20 -16.97
C ARG A 198 22.55 2.57 -17.67
N LEU A 199 21.66 1.90 -16.93
CA LEU A 199 20.41 1.36 -17.52
C LEU A 199 19.54 2.47 -18.06
N VAL A 200 19.37 3.58 -17.32
CA VAL A 200 18.59 4.75 -17.75
C VAL A 200 19.15 5.35 -19.03
N GLU A 201 20.48 5.50 -19.15
CA GLU A 201 21.13 6.00 -20.37
C GLU A 201 20.90 5.05 -21.56
N ALA A 202 21.06 3.74 -21.36
CA ALA A 202 20.83 2.73 -22.39
C ALA A 202 19.38 2.72 -22.89
N LEU A 203 18.40 2.83 -21.99
CA LEU A 203 16.98 2.89 -22.33
C LEU A 203 16.62 4.20 -23.07
N LYS A 204 17.14 5.35 -22.61
CA LYS A 204 16.93 6.64 -23.27
C LYS A 204 17.53 6.66 -24.67
N ALA A 205 18.70 6.03 -24.89
CA ALA A 205 19.31 5.91 -26.22
C ALA A 205 18.44 5.10 -27.20
N GLN A 206 17.58 4.21 -26.69
CA GLN A 206 16.58 3.45 -27.45
C GLN A 206 15.24 4.20 -27.60
N GLY A 207 15.14 5.44 -27.13
CA GLY A 207 13.90 6.24 -27.18
C GLY A 207 12.87 5.89 -26.11
N ILE A 208 13.22 5.08 -25.11
CA ILE A 208 12.34 4.71 -24.01
C ILE A 208 12.25 5.86 -23.00
N ARG A 209 11.03 6.17 -22.57
CA ARG A 209 10.81 7.19 -21.54
C ARG A 209 11.14 6.64 -20.15
N VAL A 210 12.11 7.25 -19.50
CA VAL A 210 12.53 6.89 -18.14
C VAL A 210 12.53 8.12 -17.25
N ILE A 211 11.92 8.00 -16.08
CA ILE A 211 11.80 9.08 -15.08
C ILE A 211 12.55 8.64 -13.81
N PRO A 212 13.70 9.25 -13.48
CA PRO A 212 14.34 9.05 -12.18
C PRO A 212 13.43 9.46 -11.04
N LEU A 213 13.37 8.64 -9.99
CA LEU A 213 12.53 8.91 -8.82
C LEU A 213 13.32 9.67 -7.75
N GLN A 214 12.65 10.63 -7.11
CA GLN A 214 13.21 11.40 -5.98
C GLN A 214 12.99 10.60 -4.68
N VAL A 215 13.85 9.61 -4.44
CA VAL A 215 13.77 8.71 -3.28
C VAL A 215 15.11 8.64 -2.55
N ALA A 216 15.08 8.26 -1.26
CA ALA A 216 16.26 8.22 -0.42
C ALA A 216 17.22 7.06 -0.78
N GLY A 217 16.74 6.01 -1.46
CA GLY A 217 17.56 4.85 -1.78
C GLY A 217 16.85 3.84 -2.69
N ALA A 218 17.43 2.64 -2.81
CA ALA A 218 16.98 1.58 -3.68
C ALA A 218 16.00 0.64 -2.96
N TYR A 219 14.76 1.08 -2.75
CA TYR A 219 13.72 0.23 -2.17
C TYR A 219 13.43 -0.98 -3.05
N HIS A 220 12.95 -2.06 -2.45
CA HIS A 220 12.61 -3.31 -3.14
C HIS A 220 13.78 -3.89 -3.95
N SER A 221 14.98 -3.83 -3.37
CA SER A 221 16.21 -4.34 -3.95
C SER A 221 17.06 -5.06 -2.89
N PRO A 222 18.08 -5.83 -3.28
CA PRO A 222 19.01 -6.45 -2.33
C PRO A 222 19.73 -5.47 -1.39
N LEU A 223 19.82 -4.18 -1.74
CA LEU A 223 20.39 -3.16 -0.85
C LEU A 223 19.58 -2.95 0.43
N MET A 224 18.31 -3.38 0.46
CA MET A 224 17.46 -3.35 1.64
C MET A 224 17.57 -4.61 2.51
N ALA A 225 18.43 -5.58 2.20
CA ALA A 225 18.57 -6.84 2.95
C ALA A 225 18.82 -6.62 4.45
N PRO A 226 19.69 -5.69 4.89
CA PRO A 226 19.89 -5.45 6.32
C PRO A 226 18.62 -4.96 7.04
N ALA A 227 17.78 -4.18 6.33
CA ALA A 227 16.49 -3.74 6.87
C ALA A 227 15.49 -4.90 6.96
N ALA A 228 15.47 -5.79 5.96
CA ALA A 228 14.58 -6.95 5.94
C ALA A 228 14.90 -7.94 7.09
N GLU A 229 16.17 -8.19 7.37
CA GLU A 229 16.60 -9.07 8.46
C GLU A 229 16.14 -8.54 9.82
N GLN A 230 16.43 -7.27 10.13
CA GLN A 230 16.05 -6.68 11.40
C GLN A 230 14.53 -6.49 11.54
N LEU A 231 13.83 -6.23 10.42
CA LEU A 231 12.37 -6.17 10.41
C LEU A 231 11.76 -7.54 10.71
N GLY A 232 12.39 -8.64 10.29
CA GLY A 232 11.98 -10.00 10.64
C GLY A 232 11.82 -10.18 12.14
N ASP A 233 12.79 -9.70 12.95
CA ASP A 233 12.71 -9.75 14.40
C ASP A 233 11.53 -8.95 14.98
N ALA A 234 11.17 -7.83 14.37
CA ALA A 234 10.02 -7.03 14.77
C ALA A 234 8.70 -7.72 14.41
N LEU A 235 8.63 -8.34 13.23
CA LEU A 235 7.49 -9.12 12.75
C LEU A 235 7.20 -10.31 13.67
N GLU A 236 8.23 -11.05 14.10
CA GLU A 236 8.08 -12.17 15.03
C GLU A 236 7.49 -11.77 16.38
N ARG A 237 7.86 -10.59 16.87
CA ARG A 237 7.35 -10.05 18.14
C ARG A 237 5.99 -9.39 18.04
N THR A 238 5.50 -9.12 16.81
CA THR A 238 4.20 -8.45 16.60
C THR A 238 3.06 -9.47 16.71
N PRO A 239 2.10 -9.27 17.63
CA PRO A 239 0.90 -10.11 17.70
C PRO A 239 0.10 -9.98 16.41
N MET A 240 -0.26 -11.12 15.81
CA MET A 240 -1.08 -11.16 14.61
C MET A 240 -2.29 -12.06 14.80
N GLN A 241 -3.42 -11.68 14.20
CA GLN A 241 -4.65 -12.46 14.24
C GLN A 241 -4.60 -13.55 13.17
N ALA A 242 -5.19 -14.71 13.50
CA ALA A 242 -5.25 -15.83 12.58
C ALA A 242 -6.22 -15.60 11.41
N GLU A 243 -7.26 -14.81 11.64
CA GLU A 243 -8.30 -14.55 10.66
C GLU A 243 -8.37 -13.06 10.34
N LEU A 244 -8.37 -12.75 9.05
CA LEU A 244 -8.59 -11.40 8.53
C LEU A 244 -10.09 -11.23 8.23
N ARG A 245 -10.63 -10.03 8.45
CA ARG A 245 -12.03 -9.70 8.16
C ARG A 245 -12.36 -9.78 6.66
N PHE A 246 -11.37 -9.55 5.83
CA PHE A 246 -11.42 -9.68 4.37
C PHE A 246 -10.02 -10.03 3.82
N PRO A 247 -9.93 -10.68 2.65
CA PRO A 247 -8.67 -11.01 2.02
C PRO A 247 -7.79 -9.78 1.77
N VAL A 248 -6.50 -9.86 2.10
CA VAL A 248 -5.48 -8.85 1.78
C VAL A 248 -4.45 -9.47 0.86
N PHE A 249 -4.18 -8.84 -0.28
CA PHE A 249 -3.23 -9.32 -1.27
C PHE A 249 -1.80 -8.89 -0.94
N ALA A 250 -0.90 -9.87 -0.89
CA ALA A 250 0.53 -9.64 -0.66
C ALA A 250 1.22 -9.11 -1.91
N ASN A 251 2.14 -8.16 -1.74
CA ASN A 251 2.85 -7.52 -2.86
C ASN A 251 3.78 -8.48 -3.60
N VAL A 252 4.42 -9.44 -2.90
CA VAL A 252 5.47 -10.29 -3.49
C VAL A 252 4.96 -11.42 -4.36
N ASN A 253 3.76 -11.92 -4.11
CA ASN A 253 3.19 -13.07 -4.85
C ASN A 253 1.82 -12.80 -5.47
N ALA A 254 1.22 -11.62 -5.19
CA ALA A 254 -0.13 -11.24 -5.63
C ALA A 254 -1.23 -12.25 -5.22
N GLN A 255 -1.05 -12.94 -4.09
CA GLN A 255 -2.00 -13.86 -3.50
C GLN A 255 -2.56 -13.27 -2.20
N ALA A 256 -3.77 -13.69 -1.82
CA ALA A 256 -4.30 -13.35 -0.51
C ALA A 256 -3.49 -14.05 0.60
N HIS A 257 -3.16 -13.33 1.67
CA HIS A 257 -2.51 -13.90 2.84
C HIS A 257 -3.34 -15.01 3.47
N SER A 258 -2.69 -16.10 3.89
CA SER A 258 -3.35 -17.28 4.46
C SER A 258 -3.30 -17.35 6.00
N GLY A 259 -2.42 -16.58 6.64
CA GLY A 259 -2.30 -16.57 8.10
C GLY A 259 -1.05 -15.89 8.62
N PRO A 260 -0.86 -15.82 9.96
CA PRO A 260 0.16 -15.01 10.61
C PRO A 260 1.60 -15.34 10.21
N GLU A 261 1.95 -16.61 10.05
CA GLU A 261 3.31 -17.03 9.67
C GLU A 261 3.63 -16.54 8.25
N GLU A 262 2.73 -16.80 7.30
CA GLU A 262 2.90 -16.35 5.92
C GLU A 262 2.92 -14.82 5.83
N ILE A 263 2.09 -14.10 6.61
CA ILE A 263 2.12 -12.64 6.67
C ILE A 263 3.54 -12.15 7.06
N ARG A 264 4.15 -12.73 8.09
CA ARG A 264 5.51 -12.35 8.51
C ARG A 264 6.53 -12.59 7.42
N ASP A 265 6.51 -13.77 6.82
CA ASP A 265 7.45 -14.16 5.76
C ASP A 265 7.32 -13.26 4.53
N LEU A 266 6.07 -12.99 4.09
CA LEU A 266 5.82 -12.15 2.91
C LEU A 266 6.13 -10.68 3.17
N LEU A 267 5.83 -10.13 4.36
CA LEU A 267 6.20 -8.76 4.71
C LEU A 267 7.72 -8.57 4.84
N LYS A 268 8.44 -9.57 5.34
CA LYS A 268 9.91 -9.59 5.34
C LYS A 268 10.46 -9.64 3.91
N ALA A 269 9.94 -10.55 3.09
CA ALA A 269 10.34 -10.69 1.69
C ALA A 269 10.01 -9.44 0.86
N GLN A 270 8.93 -8.72 1.18
CA GLN A 270 8.49 -7.51 0.50
C GLN A 270 9.56 -6.41 0.50
N VAL A 271 10.36 -6.29 1.56
CA VAL A 271 11.37 -5.23 1.70
C VAL A 271 12.43 -5.28 0.60
N VAL A 272 12.76 -6.49 0.14
CA VAL A 272 13.77 -6.75 -0.91
C VAL A 272 13.16 -7.22 -2.23
N GLY A 273 11.88 -7.63 -2.22
CA GLY A 273 11.18 -8.22 -3.35
C GLY A 273 10.37 -7.21 -4.14
N SER A 274 10.03 -7.58 -5.39
CA SER A 274 9.20 -6.78 -6.27
C SER A 274 7.77 -6.65 -5.76
N VAL A 275 7.19 -5.46 -5.89
CA VAL A 275 5.77 -5.19 -5.69
C VAL A 275 5.02 -5.55 -6.97
N ARG A 276 4.25 -6.63 -6.96
CA ARG A 276 3.46 -7.15 -8.08
C ARG A 276 2.06 -6.52 -8.09
N TRP A 277 2.01 -5.18 -8.22
CA TRP A 277 0.78 -4.42 -8.05
C TRP A 277 -0.25 -4.74 -9.12
N GLU A 278 0.14 -4.73 -10.39
CA GLU A 278 -0.73 -5.07 -11.51
C GLU A 278 -1.38 -6.44 -11.33
N GLU A 279 -0.60 -7.44 -10.90
CA GLU A 279 -1.12 -8.79 -10.69
C GLU A 279 -2.11 -8.85 -9.51
N SER A 280 -1.84 -8.10 -8.43
CA SER A 280 -2.78 -7.97 -7.31
C SER A 280 -4.11 -7.36 -7.76
N MET A 281 -4.06 -6.30 -8.60
CA MET A 281 -5.28 -5.69 -9.15
C MET A 281 -6.04 -6.65 -10.06
N ARG A 282 -5.35 -7.38 -10.92
CA ARG A 282 -5.97 -8.41 -11.78
C ARG A 282 -6.61 -9.53 -10.97
N ALA A 283 -5.97 -9.97 -9.89
CA ALA A 283 -6.51 -10.97 -8.98
C ALA A 283 -7.78 -10.46 -8.26
N MET A 284 -7.79 -9.21 -7.79
CA MET A 284 -9.00 -8.61 -7.20
C MET A 284 -10.14 -8.47 -8.21
N LEU A 285 -9.85 -8.06 -9.44
CA LEU A 285 -10.85 -8.04 -10.52
C LEU A 285 -11.41 -9.44 -10.82
N ALA A 286 -10.55 -10.46 -10.83
CA ALA A 286 -10.97 -11.86 -11.03
C ALA A 286 -11.85 -12.40 -9.90
N LEU A 287 -11.74 -11.85 -8.67
CA LEU A 287 -12.67 -12.10 -7.57
C LEU A 287 -14.03 -11.43 -7.74
N GLY A 288 -14.20 -10.57 -8.77
CA GLY A 288 -15.43 -9.84 -9.03
C GLY A 288 -15.49 -8.46 -8.37
N VAL A 289 -14.39 -7.91 -7.89
CA VAL A 289 -14.34 -6.52 -7.41
C VAL A 289 -14.63 -5.58 -8.57
N THR A 290 -15.63 -4.71 -8.41
CA THR A 290 -16.09 -3.78 -9.44
C THR A 290 -15.91 -2.31 -9.03
N THR A 291 -15.77 -2.06 -7.72
CA THR A 291 -15.59 -0.72 -7.18
C THR A 291 -14.36 -0.69 -6.30
N PHE A 292 -13.44 0.23 -6.58
CA PHE A 292 -12.24 0.43 -5.77
C PHE A 292 -12.30 1.77 -5.05
N VAL A 293 -11.93 1.75 -3.76
CA VAL A 293 -11.80 2.97 -2.94
C VAL A 293 -10.36 3.07 -2.48
N GLU A 294 -9.68 4.15 -2.90
CA GLU A 294 -8.33 4.49 -2.44
C GLU A 294 -8.39 5.20 -1.08
N LEU A 295 -7.68 4.67 -0.11
CA LEU A 295 -7.59 5.15 1.27
C LEU A 295 -6.15 5.58 1.58
N GLY A 296 -6.00 6.81 2.05
CA GLY A 296 -4.71 7.41 2.34
C GLY A 296 -4.51 8.76 1.66
N PRO A 297 -3.29 9.33 1.74
CA PRO A 297 -2.97 10.55 1.01
C PRO A 297 -2.81 10.27 -0.49
N GLY A 298 -2.99 11.30 -1.31
CA GLY A 298 -2.80 11.22 -2.76
C GLY A 298 -3.95 10.53 -3.51
N LYS A 299 -3.64 10.12 -4.75
CA LYS A 299 -4.56 9.41 -5.67
C LYS A 299 -3.78 8.60 -6.71
N GLU A 300 -2.60 8.16 -6.35
CA GLU A 300 -1.66 7.48 -7.24
C GLU A 300 -2.22 6.12 -7.69
N LEU A 301 -2.83 5.37 -6.77
CA LEU A 301 -3.40 4.04 -7.07
C LEU A 301 -4.60 4.16 -8.00
N THR A 302 -5.45 5.17 -7.82
CA THR A 302 -6.52 5.51 -8.76
C THR A 302 -5.95 5.83 -10.16
N GLY A 303 -4.78 6.45 -10.22
CA GLY A 303 -4.07 6.71 -11.48
C GLY A 303 -3.61 5.42 -12.18
N LEU A 304 -3.11 4.45 -11.42
CA LEU A 304 -2.65 3.14 -11.93
C LEU A 304 -3.80 2.24 -12.40
N MET A 305 -5.03 2.46 -11.91
CA MET A 305 -6.22 1.69 -12.29
C MET A 305 -6.88 2.17 -13.60
N ARG A 306 -6.42 3.27 -14.20
CA ARG A 306 -6.95 3.84 -15.45
C ARG A 306 -6.20 3.37 -16.66
#